data_a89b3656691a22f4f41778e41b0ef0a2
#
_entry.id   a89b3656691a22f4f41778e41b0ef0a2
#
_cell.length_a   1.000
_cell.length_b   1.000
_cell.length_c   1.000
_cell.angle_alpha   90.00
_cell.angle_beta   90.00
_cell.angle_gamma   90.00
#
_symmetry.space_group_name_H-M   'P 1'
#
loop_
_entity.id
_entity.type
_entity.pdbx_description
1 polymer ?
#
loop_
_entity_poly.entity_id
_entity_poly.type
_entity_poly.pdbx_seq_one_letter_code
_entity_poly.pdbx_strand_id
1 'polypeptide(L)'
;MYIHIGEDLNIRAKDIISILDKESAKQSQIVGEFLERHKERLINLSKNPFKSVIITYDKVYLSPIASGTLKKRSSQMNIQEFI
;
A
#
# COMPACT_ATOMS: atom_id res chain seq x y z
N MET A 1 15.23 -1.88 -5.07
CA MET A 1 14.53 -0.62 -5.30
C MET A 1 13.46 -0.36 -4.27
N TYR A 2 13.41 0.85 -3.77
CA TYR A 2 12.54 1.21 -2.65
C TYR A 2 11.56 2.29 -3.05
N ILE A 3 10.36 2.24 -2.47
CA ILE A 3 9.32 3.23 -2.68
C ILE A 3 8.99 3.86 -1.34
N HIS A 4 9.02 5.19 -1.28
CA HIS A 4 8.59 5.92 -0.09
C HIS A 4 7.06 5.85 0.02
N ILE A 5 6.58 5.34 1.15
CA ILE A 5 5.14 5.10 1.33
C ILE A 5 4.50 5.92 2.46
N GLY A 6 5.28 6.71 3.16
CA GLY A 6 4.78 7.59 4.21
C GLY A 6 5.79 7.76 5.32
N GLU A 7 5.71 8.89 6.02
CA GLU A 7 6.69 9.26 7.04
C GLU A 7 8.11 9.05 6.52
N ASP A 8 8.93 8.31 7.24
CA ASP A 8 10.30 8.03 6.81
C ASP A 8 10.45 6.59 6.31
N LEU A 9 9.35 5.94 5.98
CA LEU A 9 9.38 4.53 5.61
C LEU A 9 9.48 4.32 4.11
N ASN A 10 10.46 3.53 3.73
CA ASN A 10 10.63 3.04 2.36
C ASN A 10 10.53 1.52 2.39
N ILE A 11 9.82 0.96 1.42
CA ILE A 11 9.72 -0.49 1.28
C ILE A 11 10.18 -0.93 -0.09
N ARG A 12 10.57 -2.19 -0.22
CA ARG A 12 11.00 -2.71 -1.52
C ARG A 12 9.79 -2.88 -2.43
N ALA A 13 9.92 -2.36 -3.64
CA ALA A 13 8.84 -2.46 -4.61
C ALA A 13 8.41 -3.90 -4.86
N LYS A 14 9.35 -4.83 -4.87
CA LYS A 14 9.05 -6.24 -5.14
C LYS A 14 8.28 -6.92 -4.02
N ASP A 15 8.24 -6.32 -2.83
CA ASP A 15 7.49 -6.89 -1.72
C ASP A 15 6.01 -6.48 -1.76
N ILE A 16 5.65 -5.54 -2.62
CA ILE A 16 4.28 -5.06 -2.72
C ILE A 16 3.43 -6.04 -3.51
N ILE A 17 2.37 -6.53 -2.88
CA ILE A 17 1.40 -7.39 -3.54
C ILE A 17 0.31 -6.55 -4.20
N SER A 18 -0.18 -5.54 -3.49
CA SER A 18 -1.29 -4.72 -4.00
C SER A 18 -1.27 -3.33 -3.37
N ILE A 19 -1.75 -2.36 -4.13
CA ILE A 19 -1.97 -1.00 -3.65
C ILE A 19 -3.42 -0.66 -3.95
N LEU A 20 -4.19 -0.37 -2.90
CA LEU A 20 -5.62 -0.07 -3.01
C LEU A 20 -5.88 1.35 -2.55
N ASP A 21 -6.82 2.04 -3.22
CA ASP A 21 -7.24 3.32 -2.70
C ASP A 21 -8.23 3.11 -1.55
N LYS A 22 -8.42 4.17 -0.77
CA LYS A 22 -9.27 4.12 0.40
C LYS A 22 -10.72 3.75 0.06
N GLU A 23 -11.24 4.32 -1.02
CA GLU A 23 -12.64 4.08 -1.38
C GLU A 23 -12.85 2.64 -1.83
N SER A 24 -11.95 2.11 -2.64
CA SER A 24 -12.02 0.71 -3.04
C SER A 24 -11.93 -0.22 -1.85
N ALA A 25 -11.05 0.07 -0.91
CA ALA A 25 -10.88 -0.73 0.29
C ALA A 25 -12.14 -0.72 1.15
N LYS A 26 -12.78 0.44 1.31
CA LYS A 26 -14.00 0.56 2.10
C LYS A 26 -15.19 -0.14 1.47
N GLN A 27 -15.27 -0.14 0.15
CA GLN A 27 -16.40 -0.72 -0.56
C GLN A 27 -16.33 -2.23 -0.67
N SER A 28 -15.16 -2.81 -0.49
CA SER A 28 -14.97 -4.25 -0.62
C SER A 28 -15.12 -4.94 0.72
N GLN A 29 -16.11 -5.81 0.84
CA GLN A 29 -16.29 -6.62 2.02
C GLN A 29 -15.10 -7.57 2.21
N ILE A 30 -14.58 -8.10 1.10
CA ILE A 30 -13.44 -9.02 1.14
C ILE A 30 -12.20 -8.33 1.69
N VAL A 31 -11.93 -7.11 1.24
CA VAL A 31 -10.80 -6.33 1.73
C VAL A 31 -10.99 -6.00 3.21
N GLY A 32 -12.20 -5.62 3.61
CA GLY A 32 -12.50 -5.33 5.00
C GLY A 32 -12.22 -6.52 5.91
N GLU A 33 -12.64 -7.70 5.49
CA GLU A 33 -12.38 -8.92 6.25
C GLU A 33 -10.89 -9.25 6.29
N PHE A 34 -10.19 -9.02 5.19
CA PHE A 34 -8.76 -9.23 5.13
C PHE A 34 -8.03 -8.33 6.13
N LEU A 35 -8.38 -7.04 6.15
CA LEU A 35 -7.77 -6.09 7.07
C LEU A 35 -8.04 -6.44 8.53
N GLU A 36 -9.25 -6.90 8.83
CA GLU A 36 -9.61 -7.29 10.19
C GLU A 36 -8.81 -8.51 10.64
N ARG A 37 -8.63 -9.49 9.77
CA ARG A 37 -7.83 -10.67 10.08
C ARG A 37 -6.36 -10.36 10.31
N HIS A 38 -5.86 -9.32 9.66
CA HIS A 38 -4.44 -8.99 9.71
C HIS A 38 -4.17 -7.70 10.48
N LYS A 39 -5.09 -7.31 11.36
CA LYS A 39 -4.94 -6.04 12.08
C LYS A 39 -3.69 -5.98 12.95
N GLU A 40 -3.18 -7.11 13.39
CA GLU A 40 -1.93 -7.15 14.16
C GLU A 40 -0.71 -6.81 13.31
N ARG A 41 -0.83 -6.98 11.99
CA ARG A 41 0.23 -6.65 11.04
C ARG A 41 0.01 -5.31 10.38
N LEU A 42 -1.02 -4.58 10.81
CA LEU A 42 -1.39 -3.30 10.24
C LEU A 42 -0.52 -2.20 10.82
N ILE A 43 0.10 -1.43 9.95
CA ILE A 43 0.93 -0.29 10.32
C ILE A 43 0.31 0.97 9.75
N ASN A 44 -0.15 1.86 10.61
CA ASN A 44 -0.73 3.12 10.18
C ASN A 44 0.34 4.20 10.13
N LEU A 45 0.66 4.65 8.92
CA LEU A 45 1.66 5.68 8.69
C LEU A 45 1.05 7.08 8.62
N SER A 46 -0.26 7.18 8.77
CA SER A 46 -0.96 8.43 8.58
C SER A 46 -1.45 8.99 9.90
N LYS A 47 -1.17 10.27 10.15
CA LYS A 47 -1.71 10.99 11.30
C LYS A 47 -3.13 11.48 11.04
N ASN A 48 -3.48 11.60 9.77
CA ASN A 48 -4.82 11.94 9.30
C ASN A 48 -5.45 10.72 8.67
N PRO A 49 -6.68 10.78 8.21
CA PRO A 49 -7.26 9.64 7.50
C PRO A 49 -6.34 9.22 6.36
N PHE A 50 -6.09 7.92 6.27
CA PHE A 50 -5.23 7.38 5.22
C PHE A 50 -5.87 7.52 3.84
N LYS A 51 -5.07 7.49 2.79
CA LYS A 51 -5.53 7.59 1.41
C LYS A 51 -5.41 6.28 0.64
N SER A 52 -4.51 5.41 1.06
CA SER A 52 -4.31 4.15 0.38
C SER A 52 -3.91 3.04 1.34
N VAL A 53 -4.07 1.81 0.88
CA VAL A 53 -3.69 0.60 1.62
C VAL A 53 -2.66 -0.14 0.77
N ILE A 54 -1.51 -0.46 1.38
CA ILE A 54 -0.44 -1.17 0.70
C ILE A 54 -0.30 -2.54 1.36
N ILE A 55 -0.49 -3.58 0.57
CA ILE A 55 -0.41 -4.96 1.04
C ILE A 55 0.92 -5.54 0.60
N THR A 56 1.70 -6.02 1.56
CA THR A 56 2.94 -6.74 1.30
C THR A 56 2.82 -8.18 1.81
N TYR A 57 3.88 -8.95 1.65
CA TYR A 57 3.84 -10.35 2.06
C TYR A 57 3.63 -10.53 3.57
N ASP A 58 4.13 -9.64 4.38
CA ASP A 58 4.08 -9.80 5.83
C ASP A 58 3.36 -8.68 6.57
N LYS A 59 3.05 -7.58 5.91
CA LYS A 59 2.47 -6.42 6.56
C LYS A 59 1.45 -5.71 5.68
N VAL A 60 0.60 -4.91 6.33
CA VAL A 60 -0.35 -4.04 5.65
C VAL A 60 -0.11 -2.62 6.14
N TYR A 61 0.09 -1.69 5.22
CA TYR A 61 0.36 -0.29 5.56
C TYR A 61 -0.81 0.59 5.16
N LEU A 62 -1.20 1.48 6.05
CA LEU A 62 -2.15 2.55 5.74
C LEU A 62 -1.33 3.79 5.46
N SER A 63 -1.38 4.28 4.24
CA SER A 63 -0.49 5.34 3.76
C SER A 63 -1.22 6.66 3.59
N PRO A 64 -0.58 7.79 3.91
CA PRO A 64 -1.14 9.11 3.61
C PRO A 64 -0.96 9.51 2.15
N ILE A 65 -0.25 8.71 1.36
CA ILE A 65 0.02 9.00 -0.03
C ILE A 65 -1.07 8.37 -0.90
N ALA A 66 -1.56 9.12 -1.89
CA ALA A 66 -2.61 8.63 -2.78
C ALA A 66 -2.15 7.40 -3.56
N SER A 67 -3.08 6.46 -3.79
CA SER A 67 -2.78 5.21 -4.49
C SER A 67 -2.25 5.44 -5.90
N GLY A 68 -2.76 6.46 -6.59
CA GLY A 68 -2.28 6.80 -7.93
C GLY A 68 -0.80 7.15 -7.94
N THR A 69 -0.36 7.91 -6.94
CA THR A 69 1.06 8.28 -6.81
C THR A 69 1.91 7.05 -6.54
N LEU A 70 1.45 6.19 -5.64
CA LEU A 70 2.19 4.97 -5.30
C LEU A 70 2.28 4.02 -6.49
N LYS A 71 1.18 3.85 -7.21
CA LYS A 71 1.15 3.01 -8.41
C LYS A 71 2.07 3.54 -9.50
N LYS A 72 2.10 4.85 -9.66
CA LYS A 72 2.99 5.47 -10.63
C LYS A 72 4.45 5.21 -10.29
N ARG A 73 4.82 5.34 -9.01
CA ARG A 73 6.18 5.05 -8.58
C ARG A 73 6.54 3.59 -8.83
N SER A 74 5.62 2.68 -8.52
CA SER A 74 5.79 1.26 -8.77
C SER A 74 5.93 0.96 -10.26
N SER A 75 5.09 1.56 -11.09
CA SER A 75 5.10 1.34 -12.54
C SER A 75 6.40 1.81 -13.17
N GLN A 76 6.94 2.91 -12.71
CA GLN A 76 8.20 3.42 -13.23
C GLN A 76 9.34 2.43 -12.99
N MET A 77 9.26 1.68 -11.88
CA MET A 77 10.25 0.67 -11.58
C MET A 77 10.03 -0.60 -12.38
N ASN A 78 8.77 -0.94 -12.64
CA ASN A 78 8.43 -2.18 -13.33
C ASN A 78 8.62 -2.09 -14.84
N ILE A 79 8.66 -0.90 -15.42
CA ILE A 79 8.89 -0.73 -16.85
C ILE A 79 10.16 -1.44 -17.29
N GLN A 80 11.19 -1.42 -16.46
CA GLN A 80 12.46 -2.05 -16.77
C GLN A 80 12.39 -3.56 -16.77
N GLU A 81 11.42 -4.14 -16.08
CA GLU A 81 11.27 -5.58 -15.99
C GLU A 81 10.57 -6.17 -17.20
N PHE A 82 9.84 -5.36 -17.94
CA PHE A 82 9.10 -5.81 -19.12
C PHE A 82 9.89 -5.69 -20.41
N ILE A 83 11.03 -5.10 -20.33
CA ILE A 83 11.91 -4.94 -21.49
C ILE A 83 13.01 -6.00 -21.46
#